data_db156e04238d647260223a51da21e9d3
#
_entry.id   db156e04238d647260223a51da21e9d3
#
_cell.length_a   1.000
_cell.length_b   1.000
_cell.length_c   1.000
_cell.angle_alpha   90.00
_cell.angle_beta   90.00
_cell.angle_gamma   90.00
#
_symmetry.space_group_name_H-M   'P 1'
#
loop_
_entity.id
_entity.type
_entity.pdbx_description
1 polymer ?
#
loop_
_entity_poly.entity_id
_entity_poly.type
_entity_poly.pdbx_seq_one_letter_code
_entity_poly.pdbx_strand_id
1 'polypeptide(L)'
;SMPIEIVQGFAYLKKSAAYTNHELGVLDLSKRDLIAQVCDEILDGKLDDQFPLVIWQTGSVTQSNMNVSEVIANRAHVLAGKTLGEGDKTLAPNDDVNKSQSSNDTFPTGMHIAAYKKIIDNTIPGITQLRNALDAKAKTFKSVVKIGRTHLMDATPLTLGQEFSGYVSQLDHGIAALNFTLK
;
A
#
# COMPACT_ATOMS: atom_id res chain seq x y z
N SER A 1 10.77 -1.00 -10.89
CA SER A 1 9.32 -0.93 -11.17
C SER A 1 8.61 -0.06 -10.13
N MET A 2 7.41 0.38 -10.44
CA MET A 2 6.51 1.00 -9.48
C MET A 2 6.20 -0.01 -8.36
N PRO A 3 6.21 0.40 -7.07
CA PRO A 3 5.79 -0.49 -5.99
C PRO A 3 4.38 -1.04 -6.23
N ILE A 4 4.22 -2.36 -6.09
CA ILE A 4 2.93 -3.02 -6.38
C ILE A 4 1.82 -2.53 -5.45
N GLU A 5 2.17 -2.11 -4.25
CA GLU A 5 1.24 -1.55 -3.28
C GLU A 5 0.54 -0.28 -3.80
N ILE A 6 1.22 0.52 -4.64
CA ILE A 6 0.60 1.70 -5.29
C ILE A 6 -0.42 1.24 -6.34
N VAL A 7 -0.10 0.21 -7.13
CA VAL A 7 -1.02 -0.38 -8.10
C VAL A 7 -2.27 -0.93 -7.39
N GLN A 8 -2.08 -1.63 -6.28
CA GLN A 8 -3.18 -2.09 -5.43
C GLN A 8 -3.99 -0.94 -4.84
N GLY A 9 -3.32 0.16 -4.43
CA GLY A 9 -3.98 1.40 -4.01
C GLY A 9 -4.89 1.97 -5.09
N PHE A 10 -4.43 1.99 -6.34
CA PHE A 10 -5.27 2.35 -7.48
C PHE A 10 -6.43 1.39 -7.69
N ALA A 11 -6.24 0.08 -7.54
CA ALA A 11 -7.32 -0.90 -7.69
C ALA A 11 -8.45 -0.65 -6.68
N TYR A 12 -8.14 -0.40 -5.40
CA TYR A 12 -9.14 0.00 -4.40
C TYR A 12 -9.89 1.27 -4.82
N LEU A 13 -9.15 2.29 -5.25
CA LEU A 13 -9.73 3.57 -5.68
C LEU A 13 -10.65 3.39 -6.90
N LYS A 14 -10.17 2.72 -7.96
CA LYS A 14 -10.93 2.50 -9.20
C LYS A 14 -12.19 1.66 -8.94
N LYS A 15 -12.10 0.65 -8.10
CA LYS A 15 -13.26 -0.15 -7.68
C LYS A 15 -14.29 0.73 -6.96
N SER A 16 -13.88 1.54 -5.99
CA SER A 16 -14.77 2.45 -5.27
C SER A 16 -15.40 3.49 -6.19
N ALA A 17 -14.62 4.09 -7.11
CA ALA A 17 -15.11 5.05 -8.09
C ALA A 17 -16.14 4.41 -9.04
N ALA A 18 -15.94 3.16 -9.46
CA ALA A 18 -16.91 2.46 -10.32
C ALA A 18 -18.26 2.25 -9.62
N TYR A 19 -18.25 1.87 -8.34
CA TYR A 19 -19.48 1.75 -7.55
C TYR A 19 -20.18 3.11 -7.39
N THR A 20 -19.45 4.15 -7.01
CA THR A 20 -19.99 5.50 -6.83
C THR A 20 -20.57 6.05 -8.15
N ASN A 21 -19.84 5.91 -9.26
CA ASN A 21 -20.32 6.36 -10.58
C ASN A 21 -21.58 5.61 -11.03
N HIS A 22 -21.70 4.32 -10.65
CA HIS A 22 -22.92 3.56 -10.91
C HIS A 22 -24.08 4.07 -10.07
N GLU A 23 -23.91 4.28 -8.77
CA GLU A 23 -24.94 4.83 -7.87
C GLU A 23 -25.42 6.22 -8.31
N LEU A 24 -24.52 7.03 -8.86
CA LEU A 24 -24.84 8.34 -9.43
C LEU A 24 -25.48 8.26 -10.83
N GLY A 25 -25.68 7.06 -11.40
CA GLY A 25 -26.31 6.84 -12.69
C GLY A 25 -25.46 7.25 -13.91
N VAL A 26 -24.14 7.43 -13.73
CA VAL A 26 -23.23 7.84 -14.81
C VAL A 26 -22.35 6.70 -15.34
N LEU A 27 -22.46 5.50 -14.78
CA LEU A 27 -21.78 4.27 -15.23
C LEU A 27 -22.75 3.09 -15.19
N ASP A 28 -22.82 2.33 -16.28
CA ASP A 28 -23.69 1.16 -16.39
C ASP A 28 -23.28 0.04 -15.43
N LEU A 29 -24.26 -0.74 -14.96
CA LEU A 29 -24.06 -1.88 -14.05
C LEU A 29 -23.04 -2.88 -14.59
N SER A 30 -23.14 -3.26 -15.87
CA SER A 30 -22.22 -4.23 -16.49
C SER A 30 -20.78 -3.73 -16.53
N LYS A 31 -20.58 -2.43 -16.77
CA LYS A 31 -19.26 -1.80 -16.76
C LYS A 31 -18.68 -1.74 -15.34
N ARG A 32 -19.49 -1.35 -14.34
CA ARG A 32 -19.10 -1.38 -12.93
C ARG A 32 -18.61 -2.77 -12.51
N ASP A 33 -19.37 -3.81 -12.86
CA ASP A 33 -19.04 -5.18 -12.45
C ASP A 33 -17.74 -5.68 -13.08
N LEU A 34 -17.52 -5.38 -14.35
CA LEU A 34 -16.26 -5.69 -15.03
C LEU A 34 -15.06 -4.96 -14.41
N ILE A 35 -15.20 -3.67 -14.12
CA ILE A 35 -14.14 -2.90 -13.45
C ILE A 35 -13.85 -3.49 -12.08
N ALA A 36 -14.88 -3.79 -11.28
CA ALA A 36 -14.72 -4.35 -9.95
C ALA A 36 -14.05 -5.72 -9.99
N GLN A 37 -14.43 -6.60 -10.90
CA GLN A 37 -13.84 -7.92 -11.08
C GLN A 37 -12.34 -7.84 -11.42
N VAL A 38 -11.95 -6.96 -12.35
CA VAL A 38 -10.53 -6.81 -12.70
C VAL A 38 -9.74 -6.18 -11.56
N CYS A 39 -10.31 -5.23 -10.83
CA CYS A 39 -9.68 -4.68 -9.64
C CYS A 39 -9.40 -5.78 -8.59
N ASP A 40 -10.31 -6.75 -8.41
CA ASP A 40 -10.07 -7.90 -7.54
C ASP A 40 -8.94 -8.80 -8.06
N GLU A 41 -8.85 -9.03 -9.37
CA GLU A 41 -7.71 -9.75 -9.97
C GLU A 41 -6.36 -9.03 -9.71
N ILE A 42 -6.34 -7.69 -9.77
CA ILE A 42 -5.14 -6.90 -9.43
C ILE A 42 -4.78 -7.06 -7.95
N LEU A 43 -5.76 -6.98 -7.05
CA LEU A 43 -5.55 -7.13 -5.62
C LEU A 43 -5.06 -8.54 -5.24
N ASP A 44 -5.48 -9.56 -6.00
CA ASP A 44 -5.02 -10.94 -5.87
C ASP A 44 -3.64 -11.21 -6.47
N GLY A 45 -2.99 -10.19 -7.10
CA GLY A 45 -1.69 -10.31 -7.74
C GLY A 45 -1.69 -11.08 -9.07
N LYS A 46 -2.86 -11.32 -9.69
CA LYS A 46 -2.97 -12.10 -10.93
C LYS A 46 -2.49 -11.35 -12.17
N LEU A 47 -2.28 -10.05 -12.06
CA LEU A 47 -1.93 -9.15 -13.18
C LEU A 47 -0.63 -8.35 -12.91
N ASP A 48 0.19 -8.76 -11.96
CA ASP A 48 1.39 -8.01 -11.52
C ASP A 48 2.38 -7.75 -12.65
N ASP A 49 2.49 -8.66 -13.63
CA ASP A 49 3.33 -8.55 -14.82
C ASP A 49 2.85 -7.48 -15.82
N GLN A 50 1.63 -6.95 -15.67
CA GLN A 50 1.06 -5.94 -16.55
C GLN A 50 1.41 -4.49 -16.12
N PHE A 51 2.24 -4.32 -15.07
CA PHE A 51 2.62 -3.01 -14.52
C PHE A 51 4.14 -2.75 -14.63
N PRO A 52 4.67 -2.58 -15.87
CA PRO A 52 6.11 -2.47 -16.10
C PRO A 52 6.69 -1.08 -15.81
N LEU A 53 5.87 -0.08 -15.47
CA LEU A 53 6.32 1.29 -15.33
C LEU A 53 7.34 1.45 -14.19
N VAL A 54 8.28 2.36 -14.40
CA VAL A 54 9.33 2.69 -13.44
C VAL A 54 8.92 3.89 -12.57
N ILE A 55 9.61 4.06 -11.43
CA ILE A 55 9.36 5.19 -10.51
C ILE A 55 9.69 6.53 -11.19
N TRP A 56 10.78 6.57 -11.95
CA TRP A 56 11.22 7.77 -12.68
C TRP A 56 10.39 7.95 -13.96
N GLN A 57 9.36 8.76 -13.86
CA GLN A 57 8.45 9.10 -14.94
C GLN A 57 8.08 10.60 -14.85
N THR A 58 7.14 11.08 -15.70
CA THR A 58 6.72 12.48 -15.69
C THR A 58 6.14 12.88 -14.33
N GLY A 59 6.42 14.10 -13.89
CA GLY A 59 5.91 14.63 -12.62
C GLY A 59 4.39 14.75 -12.52
N SER A 60 3.67 14.63 -13.66
CA SER A 60 2.21 14.60 -13.69
C SER A 60 1.60 13.30 -13.16
N VAL A 61 2.42 12.23 -12.99
CA VAL A 61 2.04 10.88 -12.52
C VAL A 61 0.88 10.23 -13.29
N THR A 62 0.48 10.81 -14.41
CA THR A 62 -0.61 10.37 -15.27
C THR A 62 -0.34 8.97 -15.83
N GLN A 63 0.91 8.64 -16.13
CA GLN A 63 1.28 7.34 -16.70
C GLN A 63 0.83 6.16 -15.83
N SER A 64 1.06 6.21 -14.51
CA SER A 64 0.64 5.16 -13.58
C SER A 64 -0.88 5.02 -13.52
N ASN A 65 -1.59 6.14 -13.43
CA ASN A 65 -3.06 6.14 -13.43
C ASN A 65 -3.62 5.53 -14.72
N MET A 66 -3.07 5.93 -15.89
CA MET A 66 -3.52 5.43 -17.17
C MET A 66 -3.11 3.97 -17.41
N ASN A 67 -1.93 3.55 -16.98
CA ASN A 67 -1.54 2.12 -17.05
C ASN A 67 -2.56 1.24 -16.32
N VAL A 68 -2.94 1.59 -15.09
CA VAL A 68 -3.97 0.84 -14.34
C VAL A 68 -5.31 0.87 -15.08
N SER A 69 -5.73 2.03 -15.59
CA SER A 69 -6.99 2.17 -16.33
C SER A 69 -7.00 1.32 -17.61
N GLU A 70 -5.88 1.26 -18.33
CA GLU A 70 -5.76 0.46 -19.55
C GLU A 70 -5.68 -1.04 -19.26
N VAL A 71 -4.98 -1.46 -18.22
CA VAL A 71 -4.96 -2.87 -17.79
C VAL A 71 -6.38 -3.32 -17.43
N ILE A 72 -7.12 -2.50 -16.68
CA ILE A 72 -8.52 -2.81 -16.33
C ILE A 72 -9.38 -2.92 -17.59
N ALA A 73 -9.30 -1.96 -18.50
CA ALA A 73 -10.10 -1.97 -19.74
C ALA A 73 -9.78 -3.15 -20.65
N ASN A 74 -8.49 -3.47 -20.82
CA ASN A 74 -8.03 -4.56 -21.65
C ASN A 74 -8.40 -5.93 -21.05
N ARG A 75 -8.24 -6.11 -19.76
CA ARG A 75 -8.63 -7.34 -19.07
C ARG A 75 -10.14 -7.56 -19.11
N ALA A 76 -10.92 -6.50 -18.90
CA ALA A 76 -12.38 -6.55 -19.01
C ALA A 76 -12.84 -6.95 -20.41
N HIS A 77 -12.13 -6.50 -21.46
CA HIS A 77 -12.39 -6.90 -22.84
C HIS A 77 -12.23 -8.41 -23.04
N VAL A 78 -11.17 -9.00 -22.47
CA VAL A 78 -10.93 -10.45 -22.51
C VAL A 78 -11.98 -11.21 -21.68
N LEU A 79 -12.35 -10.71 -20.50
CA LEU A 79 -13.41 -11.30 -19.66
C LEU A 79 -14.78 -11.29 -20.33
N ALA A 80 -15.03 -10.32 -21.21
CA ALA A 80 -16.23 -10.25 -22.05
C ALA A 80 -16.19 -11.23 -23.25
N GLY A 81 -15.18 -12.12 -23.33
CA GLY A 81 -15.04 -13.14 -24.39
C GLY A 81 -14.48 -12.61 -25.70
N LYS A 82 -13.84 -11.44 -25.70
CA LYS A 82 -13.26 -10.82 -26.89
C LYS A 82 -11.75 -11.01 -26.97
N THR A 83 -11.19 -10.90 -28.18
CA THR A 83 -9.74 -10.96 -28.40
C THR A 83 -9.11 -9.60 -28.16
N LEU A 84 -8.00 -9.56 -27.39
CA LEU A 84 -7.26 -8.33 -27.14
C LEU A 84 -6.76 -7.69 -28.44
N GLY A 85 -7.03 -6.41 -28.61
CA GLY A 85 -6.65 -5.64 -29.82
C GLY A 85 -7.61 -5.75 -30.98
N GLU A 86 -8.70 -6.52 -30.87
CA GLU A 86 -9.71 -6.68 -31.93
C GLU A 86 -11.06 -6.09 -31.52
N GLY A 87 -11.72 -5.45 -32.46
CA GLY A 87 -13.06 -4.88 -32.29
C GLY A 87 -13.15 -3.70 -31.33
N ASP A 88 -14.37 -3.27 -31.06
CA ASP A 88 -14.63 -2.14 -30.15
C ASP A 88 -14.37 -2.54 -28.69
N LYS A 89 -13.64 -1.70 -27.97
CA LYS A 89 -13.32 -1.91 -26.54
C LYS A 89 -14.61 -2.00 -25.73
N THR A 90 -14.67 -2.98 -24.83
CA THR A 90 -15.78 -3.17 -23.89
C THR A 90 -15.84 -2.04 -22.87
N LEU A 91 -14.67 -1.55 -22.43
CA LEU A 91 -14.50 -0.39 -21.57
C LEU A 91 -13.51 0.59 -22.21
N ALA A 92 -13.82 1.87 -22.16
CA ALA A 92 -12.88 2.94 -22.50
C ALA A 92 -12.03 3.26 -21.24
N PRO A 93 -10.68 3.20 -21.31
CA PRO A 93 -9.81 3.43 -20.15
C PRO A 93 -10.07 4.79 -19.50
N ASN A 94 -10.19 5.84 -20.30
CA ASN A 94 -10.40 7.20 -19.80
C ASN A 94 -11.88 7.47 -19.46
N ASP A 95 -12.82 7.10 -20.32
CA ASP A 95 -14.22 7.55 -20.22
C ASP A 95 -15.06 6.65 -19.32
N ASP A 96 -14.66 5.41 -19.09
CA ASP A 96 -15.35 4.47 -18.20
C ASP A 96 -14.54 4.21 -16.92
N VAL A 97 -13.29 3.73 -17.02
CA VAL A 97 -12.48 3.33 -15.85
C VAL A 97 -12.01 4.56 -15.06
N ASN A 98 -11.61 5.63 -15.78
CA ASN A 98 -11.15 6.88 -15.15
C ASN A 98 -12.27 7.93 -15.01
N LYS A 99 -13.52 7.54 -15.20
CA LYS A 99 -14.67 8.43 -15.13
C LYS A 99 -14.74 9.21 -13.82
N SER A 100 -14.97 10.53 -13.94
CA SER A 100 -15.06 11.47 -12.80
C SER A 100 -13.78 11.56 -11.96
N GLN A 101 -12.61 11.24 -12.52
CA GLN A 101 -11.32 11.19 -11.80
C GLN A 101 -10.25 12.02 -12.52
N SER A 102 -9.35 12.61 -11.71
CA SER A 102 -8.12 13.27 -12.18
C SER A 102 -6.90 12.54 -11.63
N SER A 103 -5.86 12.39 -12.46
CA SER A 103 -4.58 11.81 -12.01
C SER A 103 -3.96 12.60 -10.85
N ASN A 104 -4.18 13.91 -10.79
CA ASN A 104 -3.68 14.77 -9.71
C ASN A 104 -4.29 14.45 -8.35
N ASP A 105 -5.44 13.80 -8.33
CA ASP A 105 -6.12 13.33 -7.12
C ASP A 105 -5.93 11.82 -6.90
N THR A 106 -6.09 11.01 -7.95
CA THR A 106 -6.07 9.56 -7.81
C THR A 106 -4.69 9.01 -7.46
N PHE A 107 -3.60 9.62 -7.93
CA PHE A 107 -2.26 9.14 -7.61
C PHE A 107 -1.91 9.37 -6.12
N PRO A 108 -2.03 10.57 -5.55
CA PRO A 108 -1.79 10.75 -4.12
C PRO A 108 -2.76 9.93 -3.26
N THR A 109 -4.02 9.77 -3.67
CA THR A 109 -4.98 8.89 -2.98
C THR A 109 -4.48 7.43 -2.99
N GLY A 110 -4.05 6.91 -4.13
CA GLY A 110 -3.46 5.57 -4.24
C GLY A 110 -2.21 5.41 -3.36
N MET A 111 -1.35 6.43 -3.29
CA MET A 111 -0.18 6.45 -2.39
C MET A 111 -0.60 6.36 -0.91
N HIS A 112 -1.60 7.14 -0.50
CA HIS A 112 -2.09 7.13 0.89
C HIS A 112 -2.69 5.77 1.25
N ILE A 113 -3.49 5.17 0.36
CA ILE A 113 -4.06 3.83 0.57
C ILE A 113 -2.93 2.78 0.70
N ALA A 114 -1.93 2.83 -0.18
CA ALA A 114 -0.79 1.93 -0.15
C ALA A 114 0.02 2.06 1.15
N ALA A 115 0.33 3.30 1.56
CA ALA A 115 1.06 3.57 2.79
C ALA A 115 0.27 3.11 4.03
N TYR A 116 -1.01 3.44 4.10
CA TYR A 116 -1.89 3.03 5.19
C TYR A 116 -1.91 1.51 5.36
N LYS A 117 -2.18 0.78 4.28
CA LYS A 117 -2.19 -0.68 4.31
C LYS A 117 -0.83 -1.26 4.73
N LYS A 118 0.26 -0.75 4.16
CA LYS A 118 1.61 -1.24 4.49
C LYS A 118 1.98 -1.01 5.96
N ILE A 119 1.55 0.11 6.53
CA ILE A 119 1.77 0.40 7.96
C ILE A 119 0.98 -0.57 8.83
N ILE A 120 -0.30 -0.80 8.55
CA ILE A 120 -1.16 -1.68 9.35
C ILE A 120 -0.78 -3.14 9.17
N ASP A 121 -0.61 -3.60 7.93
CA ASP A 121 -0.48 -5.03 7.63
C ASP A 121 0.94 -5.56 7.89
N ASN A 122 1.96 -4.69 7.80
CA ASN A 122 3.36 -5.11 7.88
C ASN A 122 4.17 -4.37 8.95
N THR A 123 4.15 -3.02 8.95
CA THR A 123 5.08 -2.23 9.76
C THR A 123 4.78 -2.36 11.25
N ILE A 124 3.54 -2.10 11.66
CA ILE A 124 3.14 -2.20 13.08
C ILE A 124 3.30 -3.63 13.60
N PRO A 125 2.84 -4.70 12.92
CA PRO A 125 3.09 -6.07 13.35
C PRO A 125 4.57 -6.43 13.48
N GLY A 126 5.40 -6.03 12.51
CA GLY A 126 6.84 -6.28 12.54
C GLY A 126 7.55 -5.57 13.70
N ILE A 127 7.25 -4.29 13.92
CA ILE A 127 7.80 -3.54 15.06
C ILE A 127 7.32 -4.14 16.38
N THR A 128 6.06 -4.55 16.48
CA THR A 128 5.51 -5.19 17.68
C THR A 128 6.20 -6.51 17.99
N GLN A 129 6.49 -7.32 16.96
CA GLN A 129 7.24 -8.57 17.14
C GLN A 129 8.65 -8.31 17.66
N LEU A 130 9.38 -7.35 17.06
CA LEU A 130 10.71 -6.95 17.53
C LEU A 130 10.67 -6.43 18.98
N ARG A 131 9.72 -5.53 19.27
CA ARG A 131 9.49 -4.98 20.62
C ARG A 131 9.30 -6.09 21.66
N ASN A 132 8.47 -7.07 21.36
CA ASN A 132 8.18 -8.17 22.29
C ASN A 132 9.41 -9.09 22.50
N ALA A 133 10.19 -9.34 21.44
CA ALA A 133 11.43 -10.09 21.55
C ALA A 133 12.46 -9.37 22.44
N LEU A 134 12.61 -8.05 22.29
CA LEU A 134 13.49 -7.24 23.11
C LEU A 134 13.02 -7.18 24.59
N ASP A 135 11.71 -7.08 24.83
CA ASP A 135 11.15 -7.10 26.19
C ASP A 135 11.41 -8.44 26.91
N ALA A 136 11.28 -9.54 26.19
CA ALA A 136 11.63 -10.85 26.71
C ALA A 136 13.12 -10.92 27.08
N LYS A 137 14.02 -10.37 26.25
CA LYS A 137 15.46 -10.29 26.53
C LYS A 137 15.77 -9.35 27.71
N ALA A 138 15.08 -8.21 27.80
CA ALA A 138 15.21 -7.29 28.96
C ALA A 138 14.91 -8.01 30.28
N LYS A 139 13.85 -8.83 30.31
CA LYS A 139 13.50 -9.63 31.48
C LYS A 139 14.55 -10.71 31.80
N THR A 140 15.02 -11.41 30.78
CA THR A 140 16.05 -12.47 30.93
C THR A 140 17.36 -11.91 31.47
N PHE A 141 17.76 -10.73 31.00
CA PHE A 141 19.06 -10.13 31.33
C PHE A 141 18.99 -9.11 32.48
N LYS A 142 17.93 -9.11 33.26
CA LYS A 142 17.68 -8.15 34.34
C LYS A 142 18.81 -8.12 35.38
N SER A 143 19.49 -9.24 35.65
CA SER A 143 20.57 -9.37 36.63
C SER A 143 21.98 -9.34 36.02
N VAL A 144 22.12 -9.24 34.70
CA VAL A 144 23.42 -9.22 34.03
C VAL A 144 23.99 -7.81 34.08
N VAL A 145 24.94 -7.59 34.99
CA VAL A 145 25.59 -6.27 35.16
C VAL A 145 26.63 -6.06 34.05
N LYS A 146 26.63 -4.89 33.47
CA LYS A 146 27.61 -4.44 32.46
C LYS A 146 28.02 -2.99 32.71
N ILE A 147 29.08 -2.56 32.07
CA ILE A 147 29.47 -1.15 32.06
C ILE A 147 28.60 -0.35 31.10
N GLY A 148 28.15 0.84 31.51
CA GLY A 148 27.62 1.86 30.63
C GLY A 148 28.72 2.49 29.78
N ARG A 149 28.35 3.21 28.73
CA ARG A 149 29.31 3.86 27.82
C ARG A 149 28.81 5.24 27.40
N THR A 150 29.65 6.25 27.60
CA THR A 150 29.45 7.62 27.12
C THR A 150 30.78 8.15 26.64
N HIS A 151 30.79 9.03 25.64
CA HIS A 151 32.02 9.62 25.10
C HIS A 151 33.12 8.58 24.73
N LEU A 152 32.73 7.39 24.28
CA LEU A 152 33.59 6.24 23.99
C LEU A 152 34.42 5.75 25.21
N MET A 153 33.98 6.08 26.43
CA MET A 153 34.61 5.72 27.69
C MET A 153 33.61 4.99 28.59
N ASP A 154 34.16 4.28 29.59
CA ASP A 154 33.35 3.61 30.61
C ASP A 154 32.55 4.63 31.44
N ALA A 155 31.30 4.31 31.64
CA ALA A 155 30.35 5.12 32.41
C ALA A 155 29.73 4.30 33.53
N THR A 156 28.67 4.82 34.15
CA THR A 156 27.97 4.17 35.27
C THR A 156 27.55 2.73 34.93
N PRO A 157 27.78 1.76 35.82
CA PRO A 157 27.29 0.40 35.62
C PRO A 157 25.78 0.36 35.51
N LEU A 158 25.27 -0.52 34.65
CA LEU A 158 23.85 -0.81 34.46
C LEU A 158 23.66 -2.29 34.18
N THR A 159 22.43 -2.75 34.10
CA THR A 159 22.17 -4.12 33.65
C THR A 159 21.91 -4.15 32.14
N LEU A 160 22.27 -5.27 31.53
CA LEU A 160 21.93 -5.50 30.11
C LEU A 160 20.41 -5.46 29.88
N GLY A 161 19.62 -5.89 30.87
CA GLY A 161 18.16 -5.74 30.86
C GLY A 161 17.71 -4.29 30.81
N GLN A 162 18.36 -3.37 31.51
CA GLN A 162 18.07 -1.93 31.42
C GLN A 162 18.37 -1.36 30.04
N GLU A 163 19.47 -1.77 29.41
CA GLU A 163 19.79 -1.35 28.05
C GLU A 163 18.72 -1.80 27.05
N PHE A 164 18.31 -3.08 27.09
CA PHE A 164 17.21 -3.58 26.25
C PHE A 164 15.87 -2.89 26.53
N SER A 165 15.59 -2.53 27.80
CA SER A 165 14.35 -1.81 28.14
C SER A 165 14.28 -0.43 27.49
N GLY A 166 15.42 0.23 27.28
CA GLY A 166 15.52 1.48 26.53
C GLY A 166 15.06 1.31 25.08
N TYR A 167 15.50 0.25 24.40
CA TYR A 167 15.06 -0.07 23.03
C TYR A 167 13.55 -0.38 22.96
N VAL A 168 13.02 -1.11 23.95
CA VAL A 168 11.57 -1.38 24.08
C VAL A 168 10.79 -0.08 24.15
N SER A 169 11.22 0.85 25.01
CA SER A 169 10.58 2.16 25.14
C SER A 169 10.59 2.97 23.84
N GLN A 170 11.69 2.96 23.11
CA GLN A 170 11.78 3.62 21.79
C GLN A 170 10.78 3.04 20.78
N LEU A 171 10.64 1.71 20.74
CA LEU A 171 9.68 1.05 19.85
C LEU A 171 8.22 1.32 20.28
N ASP A 172 7.93 1.37 21.57
CA ASP A 172 6.61 1.74 22.07
C ASP A 172 6.21 3.16 21.64
N HIS A 173 7.14 4.13 21.75
CA HIS A 173 6.93 5.49 21.25
C HIS A 173 6.73 5.52 19.72
N GLY A 174 7.53 4.75 18.97
CA GLY A 174 7.40 4.63 17.51
C GLY A 174 6.04 4.08 17.10
N ILE A 175 5.56 3.02 17.75
CA ILE A 175 4.23 2.44 17.50
C ILE A 175 3.13 3.46 17.83
N ALA A 176 3.25 4.18 18.95
CA ALA A 176 2.29 5.21 19.31
C ALA A 176 2.22 6.34 18.28
N ALA A 177 3.38 6.79 17.76
CA ALA A 177 3.45 7.80 16.71
C ALA A 177 2.80 7.32 15.41
N LEU A 178 3.09 6.08 14.96
CA LEU A 178 2.45 5.49 13.79
C LEU A 178 0.93 5.43 13.96
N ASN A 179 0.43 4.93 15.09
CA ASN A 179 -1.00 4.86 15.36
C ASN A 179 -1.67 6.25 15.39
N PHE A 180 -0.94 7.29 15.78
CA PHE A 180 -1.46 8.65 15.73
C PHE A 180 -1.61 9.17 14.30
N THR A 181 -0.69 8.83 13.41
CA THR A 181 -0.75 9.26 11.99
C THR A 181 -1.82 8.54 11.16
N LEU A 182 -2.38 7.43 11.66
CA LEU A 182 -3.43 6.66 10.98
C LEU A 182 -4.86 7.16 11.29
N LYS A 183 -5.00 8.17 12.14
CA LYS A 183 -6.28 8.80 12.51
C LYS A 183 -6.62 9.93 11.55
#